data_49cb0247914241b4bb0b48edc033aac3
#
_entry.id   49cb0247914241b4bb0b48edc033aac3
#
_cell.length_a   1.000
_cell.length_b   1.000
_cell.length_c   1.000
_cell.angle_alpha   90.00
_cell.angle_beta   90.00
_cell.angle_gamma   90.00
#
_symmetry.space_group_name_H-M   'P 1'
#
loop_
_entity.id
_entity.type
_entity.pdbx_description
1 polymer ?
#
loop_
_entity_poly.entity_id
_entity_poly.type
_entity_poly.pdbx_seq_one_letter_code
_entity_poly.pdbx_strand_id
1 'polypeptide(L)'
;MFGLRPDCVLKVPEEYYTLEDYESNEPRWCPSCGDHAVLTAVQKVCREKQLAPEKTVFVSGIGCSSRFPHYMHTYGFHGLHGRAIPVACGIKFRRPDLNVIVVTGDGDCCSIGTSHWIHAIRYNMDITLLLLDNEIYGLTKNQTSPTSKQGAKTYTHPRGIGLKPLNPIMTTLGVTNVSFVAQTVDWSPQHLYSTALAAFEHPGFSFVRIMQRC
;
A
#
# COMPACT_ATOMS: atom_id res chain seq x y z
N MET A 1 4.91 43.41 36.14
CA MET A 1 4.36 42.13 35.65
C MET A 1 4.06 42.28 34.16
N PHE A 2 4.97 41.84 33.29
CA PHE A 2 4.75 41.88 31.86
C PHE A 2 3.99 40.59 31.49
N GLY A 3 2.68 40.68 31.45
CA GLY A 3 1.85 39.59 30.92
C GLY A 3 2.03 39.52 29.39
N LEU A 4 2.57 38.41 28.90
CA LEU A 4 2.49 38.05 27.48
C LEU A 4 1.01 37.94 27.12
N ARG A 5 0.58 38.74 26.14
CA ARG A 5 -0.79 38.63 25.61
C ARG A 5 -0.98 37.25 24.96
N PRO A 6 -2.14 36.60 25.09
CA PRO A 6 -2.42 35.31 24.45
C PRO A 6 -2.21 35.32 22.93
N ASP A 7 -2.30 36.50 22.31
CA ASP A 7 -2.18 36.72 20.88
C ASP A 7 -0.73 36.67 20.36
N CYS A 8 0.26 36.59 21.26
CA CYS A 8 1.68 36.47 20.90
C CYS A 8 2.13 35.01 20.68
N VAL A 9 1.25 34.05 20.80
CA VAL A 9 1.53 32.68 20.42
C VAL A 9 1.54 32.64 18.89
N LEU A 10 2.74 32.54 18.30
CA LEU A 10 2.89 32.26 16.89
C LEU A 10 2.07 31.00 16.59
N LYS A 11 0.97 31.14 15.83
CA LYS A 11 0.30 30.00 15.25
C LYS A 11 1.31 29.37 14.29
N VAL A 12 1.86 28.23 14.71
CA VAL A 12 2.62 27.38 13.79
C VAL A 12 1.67 27.03 12.66
N PRO A 13 2.07 27.16 11.39
CA PRO A 13 1.22 26.75 10.29
C PRO A 13 0.71 25.33 10.53
N GLU A 14 -0.58 25.09 10.37
CA GLU A 14 -1.19 23.76 10.55
C GLU A 14 -0.64 22.76 9.53
N GLU A 15 -0.13 23.26 8.39
CA GLU A 15 0.52 22.46 7.35
C GLU A 15 2.02 22.74 7.33
N TYR A 16 2.81 21.78 7.81
CA TYR A 16 4.26 21.83 7.80
C TYR A 16 4.86 21.20 6.55
N TYR A 17 4.25 20.08 6.07
CA TYR A 17 4.69 19.36 4.88
C TYR A 17 3.73 19.64 3.71
N THR A 18 4.31 19.99 2.56
CA THR A 18 3.62 20.17 1.28
C THR A 18 3.56 18.85 0.49
N LEU A 19 2.93 18.84 -0.66
CA LEU A 19 2.92 17.66 -1.52
C LEU A 19 4.32 17.33 -2.06
N GLU A 20 5.11 18.36 -2.37
CA GLU A 20 6.47 18.26 -2.90
C GLU A 20 7.43 17.55 -1.91
N ASP A 21 7.18 17.66 -0.61
CA ASP A 21 7.97 16.97 0.42
C ASP A 21 7.85 15.46 0.39
N TYR A 22 6.84 14.92 -0.31
CA TYR A 22 6.63 13.48 -0.49
C TYR A 22 6.97 12.99 -1.89
N GLU A 23 7.26 13.89 -2.81
CA GLU A 23 7.63 13.55 -4.18
C GLU A 23 9.13 13.24 -4.27
N SER A 24 9.47 12.21 -5.06
CA SER A 24 10.84 11.81 -5.32
C SER A 24 11.07 11.67 -6.84
N ASN A 25 11.65 10.58 -7.29
CA ASN A 25 11.93 10.35 -8.70
C ASN A 25 10.65 10.26 -9.55
N GLU A 26 10.75 10.65 -10.82
CA GLU A 26 9.67 10.48 -11.79
C GLU A 26 9.27 9.00 -11.93
N PRO A 27 7.98 8.67 -11.79
CA PRO A 27 7.51 7.30 -11.90
C PRO A 27 7.69 6.72 -13.30
N ARG A 28 8.27 5.52 -13.38
CA ARG A 28 8.56 4.80 -14.63
C ARG A 28 7.60 3.65 -14.88
N TRP A 29 6.35 3.80 -14.49
CA TRP A 29 5.30 2.87 -14.86
C TRP A 29 4.82 3.14 -16.30
N CYS A 30 4.05 2.21 -16.86
CA CYS A 30 3.46 2.40 -18.17
C CYS A 30 2.51 3.62 -18.19
N PRO A 31 2.35 4.28 -19.33
CA PRO A 31 1.30 5.28 -19.48
C PRO A 31 -0.08 4.72 -19.10
N SER A 32 -0.87 5.47 -18.36
CA SER A 32 -2.21 5.07 -17.87
C SER A 32 -2.24 3.90 -16.87
N CYS A 33 -1.09 3.47 -16.33
CA CYS A 33 -1.05 2.49 -15.26
C CYS A 33 -1.72 3.04 -13.99
N GLY A 34 -2.53 2.22 -13.33
CA GLY A 34 -3.22 2.60 -12.10
C GLY A 34 -2.31 2.93 -10.92
N ASP A 35 -1.06 2.45 -10.94
CA ASP A 35 -0.04 2.78 -9.92
C ASP A 35 0.16 4.29 -9.75
N HIS A 36 0.03 5.09 -10.83
CA HIS A 36 0.12 6.55 -10.77
C HIS A 36 -0.98 7.18 -9.91
N ALA A 37 -2.21 6.69 -10.06
CA ALA A 37 -3.34 7.18 -9.28
C ALA A 37 -3.19 6.84 -7.79
N VAL A 38 -2.69 5.64 -7.49
CA VAL A 38 -2.43 5.20 -6.12
C VAL A 38 -1.33 6.04 -5.48
N LEU A 39 -0.22 6.30 -6.21
CA LEU A 39 0.87 7.15 -5.72
C LEU A 39 0.36 8.55 -5.35
N THR A 40 -0.37 9.18 -6.26
CA THR A 40 -0.95 10.51 -6.03
C THR A 40 -1.90 10.54 -4.83
N ALA A 41 -2.74 9.52 -4.68
CA ALA A 41 -3.67 9.42 -3.55
C ALA A 41 -2.91 9.29 -2.23
N VAL A 42 -1.88 8.45 -2.17
CA VAL A 42 -1.08 8.22 -0.96
C VAL A 42 -0.26 9.45 -0.59
N GLN A 43 0.36 10.14 -1.56
CA GLN A 43 1.05 11.41 -1.31
C GLN A 43 0.12 12.47 -0.70
N LYS A 44 -1.12 12.57 -1.21
CA LYS A 44 -2.14 13.46 -0.64
C LYS A 44 -2.53 13.06 0.79
N VAL A 45 -2.67 11.77 1.08
CA VAL A 45 -2.92 11.28 2.45
C VAL A 45 -1.77 11.64 3.38
N CYS A 46 -0.52 11.42 2.97
CA CYS A 46 0.67 11.79 3.75
C CYS A 46 0.69 13.28 4.07
N ARG A 47 0.42 14.13 3.08
CA ARG A 47 0.32 15.58 3.27
C ARG A 47 -0.81 15.95 4.24
N GLU A 48 -2.02 15.43 4.05
CA GLU A 48 -3.15 15.79 4.89
C GLU A 48 -2.97 15.34 6.34
N LYS A 49 -2.38 14.17 6.53
CA LYS A 49 -2.04 13.65 7.86
C LYS A 49 -0.75 14.23 8.43
N GLN A 50 -0.07 15.09 7.67
CA GLN A 50 1.22 15.68 8.07
C GLN A 50 2.22 14.62 8.58
N LEU A 51 2.30 13.48 7.87
CA LEU A 51 3.19 12.38 8.23
C LEU A 51 4.64 12.76 7.98
N ALA A 52 5.41 12.97 9.03
CA ALA A 52 6.81 13.33 8.90
C ALA A 52 7.56 12.31 8.01
N PRO A 53 8.24 12.73 6.92
CA PRO A 53 8.95 11.82 6.01
C PRO A 53 9.93 10.91 6.74
N GLU A 54 10.64 11.43 7.76
CA GLU A 54 11.58 10.69 8.58
C GLU A 54 10.92 9.75 9.61
N LYS A 55 9.59 9.78 9.72
CA LYS A 55 8.79 8.87 10.55
C LYS A 55 7.92 7.94 9.71
N THR A 56 8.03 7.99 8.40
CA THR A 56 7.20 7.23 7.47
C THR A 56 8.07 6.29 6.65
N VAL A 57 7.65 5.02 6.56
CA VAL A 57 8.40 3.97 5.86
C VAL A 57 7.48 3.24 4.89
N PHE A 58 7.80 3.27 3.60
CA PHE A 58 7.16 2.45 2.59
C PHE A 58 7.95 1.17 2.37
N VAL A 59 7.30 0.03 2.54
CA VAL A 59 7.91 -1.30 2.37
C VAL A 59 7.28 -2.00 1.19
N SER A 60 8.09 -2.58 0.31
CA SER A 60 7.61 -3.30 -0.86
C SER A 60 8.38 -4.60 -1.11
N GLY A 61 7.75 -5.50 -1.86
CA GLY A 61 8.37 -6.71 -2.38
C GLY A 61 8.86 -6.54 -3.81
N ILE A 62 8.32 -7.33 -4.76
CA ILE A 62 8.70 -7.31 -6.17
C ILE A 62 7.47 -7.18 -7.07
N GLY A 63 7.61 -6.42 -8.13
CA GLY A 63 6.60 -6.16 -9.15
C GLY A 63 6.49 -4.67 -9.49
N CYS A 64 5.52 -4.31 -10.35
CA CYS A 64 5.32 -2.91 -10.75
C CYS A 64 4.98 -2.03 -9.53
N SER A 65 3.99 -2.42 -8.75
CA SER A 65 3.58 -1.74 -7.52
C SER A 65 4.72 -1.62 -6.49
N SER A 66 5.62 -2.59 -6.47
CA SER A 66 6.75 -2.62 -5.52
C SER A 66 7.84 -1.58 -5.80
N ARG A 67 7.74 -0.86 -6.92
CA ARG A 67 8.61 0.30 -7.19
C ARG A 67 8.22 1.55 -6.41
N PHE A 68 7.09 1.52 -5.71
CA PHE A 68 6.51 2.63 -4.97
C PHE A 68 7.50 3.36 -4.05
N PRO A 69 8.36 2.68 -3.24
CA PRO A 69 9.33 3.35 -2.38
C PRO A 69 10.34 4.23 -3.13
N HIS A 70 10.59 3.98 -4.42
CA HIS A 70 11.47 4.81 -5.22
C HIS A 70 10.88 6.18 -5.61
N TYR A 71 9.57 6.33 -5.45
CA TYR A 71 8.81 7.51 -5.85
C TYR A 71 8.24 8.31 -4.68
N MET A 72 8.52 7.84 -3.45
CA MET A 72 8.18 8.55 -2.21
C MET A 72 9.45 9.11 -1.57
N HIS A 73 9.43 10.38 -1.20
CA HIS A 73 10.51 11.02 -0.45
C HIS A 73 10.34 10.78 1.06
N THR A 74 10.41 9.51 1.44
CA THR A 74 10.32 8.99 2.82
C THR A 74 11.38 7.89 2.99
N TYR A 75 11.45 7.27 4.15
CA TYR A 75 12.19 6.00 4.21
C TYR A 75 11.50 4.94 3.36
N GLY A 76 12.31 4.17 2.64
CA GLY A 76 11.82 3.11 1.75
C GLY A 76 12.60 1.81 1.93
N PHE A 77 11.90 0.70 1.84
CA PHE A 77 12.52 -0.62 1.82
C PHE A 77 11.93 -1.44 0.65
N HIS A 78 12.72 -1.60 -0.40
CA HIS A 78 12.40 -2.45 -1.55
C HIS A 78 13.09 -3.79 -1.37
N GLY A 79 12.32 -4.82 -1.02
CA GLY A 79 12.85 -6.11 -0.58
C GLY A 79 12.74 -7.23 -1.60
N LEU A 80 12.59 -8.46 -1.10
CA LEU A 80 12.45 -9.67 -1.89
C LEU A 80 10.98 -9.99 -2.17
N HIS A 81 10.74 -10.78 -3.21
CA HIS A 81 9.42 -11.24 -3.62
C HIS A 81 8.66 -11.94 -2.47
N GLY A 82 7.46 -11.43 -2.17
CA GLY A 82 6.61 -11.90 -1.08
C GLY A 82 7.14 -11.65 0.34
N ARG A 83 8.10 -10.74 0.52
CA ARG A 83 8.71 -10.47 1.83
C ARG A 83 8.47 -9.04 2.35
N ALA A 84 7.65 -8.25 1.67
CA ALA A 84 7.31 -6.91 2.13
C ALA A 84 6.71 -6.93 3.54
N ILE A 85 5.74 -7.80 3.78
CA ILE A 85 4.98 -7.86 5.03
C ILE A 85 5.86 -8.24 6.23
N PRO A 86 6.66 -9.34 6.21
CA PRO A 86 7.50 -9.67 7.37
C PRO A 86 8.58 -8.61 7.65
N VAL A 87 9.09 -7.93 6.61
CA VAL A 87 10.00 -6.80 6.80
C VAL A 87 9.29 -5.64 7.49
N ALA A 88 8.08 -5.29 7.04
CA ALA A 88 7.25 -4.25 7.67
C ALA A 88 6.93 -4.57 9.14
N CYS A 89 6.55 -5.81 9.42
CA CYS A 89 6.31 -6.28 10.79
C CYS A 89 7.57 -6.14 11.66
N GLY A 90 8.74 -6.50 11.14
CA GLY A 90 10.02 -6.33 11.85
C GLY A 90 10.34 -4.86 12.14
N ILE A 91 10.13 -3.97 11.18
CA ILE A 91 10.30 -2.52 11.34
C ILE A 91 9.34 -2.01 12.44
N LYS A 92 8.04 -2.31 12.33
CA LYS A 92 7.04 -1.85 13.29
C LYS A 92 7.28 -2.39 14.70
N PHE A 93 7.69 -3.65 14.79
CA PHE A 93 8.02 -4.27 16.07
C PHE A 93 9.23 -3.59 16.76
N ARG A 94 10.25 -3.23 15.99
CA ARG A 94 11.44 -2.57 16.51
C ARG A 94 11.25 -1.06 16.74
N ARG A 95 10.45 -0.41 15.90
CA ARG A 95 10.18 1.02 15.90
C ARG A 95 8.66 1.26 15.81
N PRO A 96 7.95 1.11 16.94
CA PRO A 96 6.50 1.28 16.99
C PRO A 96 6.05 2.73 16.72
N ASP A 97 6.96 3.69 16.80
CA ASP A 97 6.74 5.10 16.52
C ASP A 97 6.68 5.46 15.03
N LEU A 98 7.01 4.52 14.14
CA LEU A 98 6.99 4.75 12.69
C LEU A 98 5.62 4.45 12.09
N ASN A 99 5.25 5.25 11.07
CA ASN A 99 4.17 4.93 10.16
C ASN A 99 4.71 3.93 9.13
N VAL A 100 4.21 2.71 9.14
CA VAL A 100 4.69 1.64 8.26
C VAL A 100 3.61 1.25 7.28
N ILE A 101 3.87 1.51 6.00
CA ILE A 101 2.96 1.23 4.89
C ILE A 101 3.60 0.20 3.96
N VAL A 102 2.85 -0.85 3.67
CA VAL A 102 3.24 -1.89 2.70
C VAL A 102 2.51 -1.64 1.39
N VAL A 103 3.26 -1.56 0.30
CA VAL A 103 2.70 -1.52 -1.06
C VAL A 103 3.16 -2.77 -1.81
N THR A 104 2.23 -3.59 -2.23
CA THR A 104 2.51 -4.90 -2.83
C THR A 104 1.50 -5.24 -3.92
N GLY A 105 1.90 -6.03 -4.90
CA GLY A 105 1.00 -6.56 -5.93
C GLY A 105 0.34 -7.87 -5.50
N ASP A 106 -0.72 -8.24 -6.21
CA ASP A 106 -1.45 -9.50 -6.03
C ASP A 106 -0.54 -10.73 -6.15
N GLY A 107 0.32 -10.75 -7.16
CA GLY A 107 1.30 -11.83 -7.34
C GLY A 107 2.36 -11.88 -6.24
N ASP A 108 2.74 -10.75 -5.68
CA ASP A 108 3.73 -10.67 -4.60
C ASP A 108 3.13 -11.10 -3.24
N CYS A 109 2.00 -10.53 -2.88
CA CYS A 109 1.33 -10.80 -1.61
C CYS A 109 0.62 -12.15 -1.59
N CYS A 110 -0.22 -12.42 -2.60
CA CYS A 110 -1.14 -13.55 -2.60
C CYS A 110 -0.54 -14.86 -3.16
N SER A 111 0.73 -14.85 -3.57
CA SER A 111 1.48 -16.05 -3.95
C SER A 111 2.45 -16.42 -2.83
N ILE A 112 3.73 -16.18 -3.02
CA ILE A 112 4.77 -16.55 -2.06
C ILE A 112 4.68 -15.77 -0.74
N GLY A 113 3.98 -14.62 -0.71
CA GLY A 113 3.74 -13.78 0.46
C GLY A 113 2.58 -14.21 1.35
N THR A 114 1.74 -15.17 0.94
CA THR A 114 0.44 -15.46 1.57
C THR A 114 0.54 -15.75 3.07
N SER A 115 1.49 -16.58 3.51
CA SER A 115 1.64 -16.91 4.92
C SER A 115 1.94 -15.69 5.79
N HIS A 116 2.75 -14.78 5.29
CA HIS A 116 3.12 -13.55 6.01
C HIS A 116 1.93 -12.60 6.15
N TRP A 117 1.11 -12.48 5.11
CA TRP A 117 -0.13 -11.72 5.12
C TRP A 117 -1.10 -12.25 6.19
N ILE A 118 -1.38 -13.56 6.21
CA ILE A 118 -2.24 -14.19 7.19
C ILE A 118 -1.73 -13.98 8.63
N HIS A 119 -0.42 -14.12 8.85
CA HIS A 119 0.16 -13.94 10.18
C HIS A 119 0.13 -12.46 10.63
N ALA A 120 0.36 -11.50 9.74
CA ALA A 120 0.26 -10.07 10.08
C ALA A 120 -1.15 -9.68 10.55
N ILE A 121 -2.19 -10.22 9.90
CA ILE A 121 -3.59 -10.06 10.35
C ILE A 121 -3.78 -10.69 11.74
N ARG A 122 -3.36 -11.92 11.93
CA ARG A 122 -3.53 -12.65 13.21
C ARG A 122 -2.89 -11.92 14.39
N TYR A 123 -1.75 -11.27 14.17
CA TYR A 123 -1.07 -10.45 15.18
C TYR A 123 -1.62 -9.03 15.28
N ASN A 124 -2.55 -8.66 14.40
CA ASN A 124 -3.06 -7.29 14.26
C ASN A 124 -1.93 -6.26 14.26
N MET A 125 -0.90 -6.52 13.46
CA MET A 125 0.26 -5.63 13.35
C MET A 125 -0.19 -4.25 12.87
N ASP A 126 0.23 -3.20 13.57
CA ASP A 126 -0.10 -1.82 13.24
C ASP A 126 0.66 -1.35 11.99
N ILE A 127 0.20 -1.85 10.84
CA ILE A 127 0.70 -1.53 9.50
C ILE A 127 -0.47 -1.41 8.52
N THR A 128 -0.32 -0.53 7.54
CA THR A 128 -1.28 -0.42 6.43
C THR A 128 -0.79 -1.21 5.23
N LEU A 129 -1.57 -2.18 4.76
CA LEU A 129 -1.28 -2.97 3.56
C LEU A 129 -2.14 -2.50 2.39
N LEU A 130 -1.52 -1.92 1.38
CA LEU A 130 -2.12 -1.59 0.10
C LEU A 130 -1.80 -2.69 -0.91
N LEU A 131 -2.80 -3.51 -1.24
CA LEU A 131 -2.70 -4.55 -2.25
C LEU A 131 -3.16 -3.98 -3.60
N LEU A 132 -2.21 -3.73 -4.51
CA LEU A 132 -2.49 -3.30 -5.88
C LEU A 132 -2.74 -4.53 -6.74
N ASP A 133 -4.02 -4.79 -7.02
CA ASP A 133 -4.47 -6.02 -7.68
C ASP A 133 -4.84 -5.73 -9.15
N ASN A 134 -3.92 -6.05 -10.04
CA ASN A 134 -4.11 -5.98 -11.48
C ASN A 134 -4.39 -7.35 -12.12
N GLU A 135 -4.55 -8.38 -11.33
CA GLU A 135 -4.86 -9.76 -11.72
C GLU A 135 -3.79 -10.41 -12.62
N ILE A 136 -2.52 -9.93 -12.56
CA ILE A 136 -1.44 -10.46 -13.40
C ILE A 136 -0.04 -10.12 -12.87
N TYR A 137 0.97 -10.93 -13.20
CA TYR A 137 2.37 -10.52 -13.10
C TYR A 137 2.72 -9.62 -14.29
N GLY A 138 2.56 -8.30 -14.12
CA GLY A 138 2.75 -7.32 -15.20
C GLY A 138 4.23 -7.05 -15.52
N LEU A 139 5.07 -6.88 -14.51
CA LEU A 139 6.50 -6.57 -14.67
C LEU A 139 7.22 -7.62 -15.53
N THR A 140 6.92 -8.88 -15.33
CA THR A 140 7.55 -10.03 -16.00
C THR A 140 6.85 -10.43 -17.30
N LYS A 141 5.92 -9.60 -17.79
CA LYS A 141 5.27 -9.75 -19.08
C LYS A 141 4.21 -10.87 -19.15
N ASN A 142 3.10 -10.66 -18.44
CA ASN A 142 1.85 -11.41 -18.64
C ASN A 142 1.87 -12.88 -18.17
N GLN A 143 2.36 -13.16 -16.95
CA GLN A 143 2.16 -14.46 -16.30
C GLN A 143 0.93 -14.41 -15.40
N THR A 144 0.32 -15.59 -15.18
CA THR A 144 -0.83 -15.76 -14.29
C THR A 144 -0.47 -15.48 -12.85
N SER A 145 -1.22 -14.59 -12.19
CA SER A 145 -1.18 -14.35 -10.75
C SER A 145 -2.28 -15.14 -10.02
N PRO A 146 -2.26 -15.21 -8.68
CA PRO A 146 -3.31 -15.89 -7.92
C PRO A 146 -4.72 -15.32 -8.12
N THR A 147 -4.84 -14.04 -8.46
CA THR A 147 -6.12 -13.34 -8.66
C THR A 147 -6.57 -13.31 -10.11
N SER A 148 -5.76 -13.83 -11.05
CA SER A 148 -6.10 -13.86 -12.48
C SER A 148 -7.40 -14.63 -12.76
N LYS A 149 -8.24 -14.08 -13.64
CA LYS A 149 -9.56 -14.62 -13.98
C LYS A 149 -9.45 -16.00 -14.62
N GLN A 150 -10.34 -16.91 -14.22
CA GLN A 150 -10.48 -18.21 -14.87
C GLN A 150 -10.79 -18.03 -16.37
N GLY A 151 -10.13 -18.80 -17.22
CA GLY A 151 -10.25 -18.73 -18.67
C GLY A 151 -9.37 -17.67 -19.34
N ALA A 152 -8.79 -16.73 -18.59
CA ALA A 152 -7.87 -15.75 -19.17
C ALA A 152 -6.64 -16.44 -19.76
N LYS A 153 -6.14 -15.91 -20.88
CA LYS A 153 -4.94 -16.44 -21.56
C LYS A 153 -3.73 -15.61 -21.15
N THR A 154 -2.70 -16.28 -20.73
CA THR A 154 -1.42 -15.69 -20.32
C THR A 154 -0.25 -16.49 -20.90
N TYR A 155 0.99 -16.01 -20.76
CA TYR A 155 2.16 -16.77 -21.20
C TYR A 155 2.29 -18.12 -20.51
N THR A 156 1.94 -18.20 -19.23
CA THR A 156 2.00 -19.45 -18.46
C THR A 156 0.80 -20.36 -18.70
N HIS A 157 -0.32 -19.80 -19.21
CA HIS A 157 -1.56 -20.53 -19.49
C HIS A 157 -2.12 -20.15 -20.87
N PRO A 158 -1.46 -20.53 -21.99
CA PRO A 158 -1.86 -20.12 -23.34
C PRO A 158 -3.22 -20.69 -23.77
N ARG A 159 -3.67 -21.78 -23.17
CA ARG A 159 -5.00 -22.38 -23.39
C ARG A 159 -6.09 -21.86 -22.45
N GLY A 160 -5.75 -20.95 -21.55
CA GLY A 160 -6.63 -20.40 -20.52
C GLY A 160 -6.39 -21.00 -19.15
N ILE A 161 -6.63 -20.17 -18.12
CA ILE A 161 -6.45 -20.54 -16.73
C ILE A 161 -7.57 -21.46 -16.28
N GLY A 162 -7.26 -22.66 -15.79
CA GLY A 162 -8.23 -23.65 -15.30
C GLY A 162 -8.71 -23.40 -13.87
N LEU A 163 -7.92 -22.69 -13.05
CA LEU A 163 -8.21 -22.46 -11.64
C LEU A 163 -9.11 -21.23 -11.46
N LYS A 164 -9.94 -21.27 -10.42
CA LYS A 164 -10.67 -20.07 -9.95
C LYS A 164 -9.70 -19.11 -9.26
N PRO A 165 -9.90 -17.79 -9.42
CA PRO A 165 -9.04 -16.80 -8.76
C PRO A 165 -9.20 -16.82 -7.24
N LEU A 166 -8.09 -16.55 -6.54
CA LEU A 166 -8.13 -16.24 -5.12
C LEU A 166 -8.90 -14.94 -4.92
N ASN A 167 -9.74 -14.89 -3.91
CA ASN A 167 -10.40 -13.65 -3.48
C ASN A 167 -9.71 -13.06 -2.25
N PRO A 168 -8.90 -12.00 -2.41
CA PRO A 168 -8.15 -11.45 -1.28
C PRO A 168 -9.02 -10.90 -0.16
N ILE A 169 -10.20 -10.33 -0.48
CA ILE A 169 -11.15 -9.82 0.52
C ILE A 169 -11.68 -10.97 1.38
N MET A 170 -12.20 -12.04 0.74
CA MET A 170 -12.74 -13.18 1.47
C MET A 170 -11.66 -13.90 2.29
N THR A 171 -10.45 -14.00 1.74
CA THR A 171 -9.31 -14.59 2.46
C THR A 171 -8.98 -13.77 3.71
N THR A 172 -8.93 -12.44 3.60
CA THR A 172 -8.67 -11.54 4.73
C THR A 172 -9.78 -11.65 5.78
N LEU A 173 -11.05 -11.59 5.36
CA LEU A 173 -12.20 -11.67 6.26
C LEU A 173 -12.31 -13.02 7.00
N GLY A 174 -11.75 -14.09 6.42
CA GLY A 174 -11.70 -15.42 7.06
C GLY A 174 -10.63 -15.56 8.14
N VAL A 175 -9.77 -14.57 8.33
CA VAL A 175 -8.70 -14.63 9.35
C VAL A 175 -9.19 -14.06 10.66
N THR A 176 -8.98 -14.79 11.75
CA THR A 176 -9.27 -14.32 13.11
C THR A 176 -8.45 -13.05 13.40
N ASN A 177 -9.06 -12.11 14.11
CA ASN A 177 -8.45 -10.86 14.54
C ASN A 177 -8.26 -9.79 13.44
N VAL A 178 -8.92 -9.96 12.29
CA VAL A 178 -8.99 -8.90 11.27
C VAL A 178 -9.72 -7.68 11.84
N SER A 179 -9.16 -6.49 11.65
CA SER A 179 -9.68 -5.25 12.23
C SER A 179 -10.14 -4.22 11.18
N PHE A 180 -9.50 -4.20 10.00
CA PHE A 180 -9.88 -3.31 8.90
C PHE A 180 -9.73 -4.00 7.55
N VAL A 181 -10.78 -3.98 6.75
CA VAL A 181 -10.78 -4.48 5.36
C VAL A 181 -11.55 -3.52 4.48
N ALA A 182 -10.94 -3.09 3.39
CA ALA A 182 -11.59 -2.25 2.41
C ALA A 182 -11.22 -2.65 0.98
N GLN A 183 -12.06 -2.24 0.03
CA GLN A 183 -11.79 -2.37 -1.39
C GLN A 183 -12.09 -1.07 -2.10
N THR A 184 -11.20 -0.69 -3.02
CA THR A 184 -11.36 0.48 -3.88
C THR A 184 -10.82 0.21 -5.28
N VAL A 185 -10.83 1.23 -6.13
CA VAL A 185 -10.40 1.15 -7.53
C VAL A 185 -9.54 2.36 -7.89
N ASP A 186 -8.59 2.20 -8.82
CA ASP A 186 -7.69 3.28 -9.25
C ASP A 186 -8.39 4.37 -10.07
N TRP A 187 -9.51 4.05 -10.73
CA TRP A 187 -10.27 4.98 -11.58
C TRP A 187 -11.32 5.81 -10.85
N SER A 188 -11.40 5.71 -9.52
CA SER A 188 -12.24 6.55 -8.66
C SER A 188 -11.37 7.30 -7.65
N PRO A 189 -10.73 8.43 -8.04
CA PRO A 189 -9.72 9.11 -7.22
C PRO A 189 -10.22 9.51 -5.83
N GLN A 190 -11.45 10.01 -5.73
CA GLN A 190 -12.03 10.42 -4.45
C GLN A 190 -12.25 9.24 -3.52
N HIS A 191 -12.80 8.13 -4.04
CA HIS A 191 -13.03 6.92 -3.25
C HIS A 191 -11.69 6.25 -2.85
N LEU A 192 -10.72 6.22 -3.78
CA LEU A 192 -9.37 5.73 -3.49
C LEU A 192 -8.72 6.52 -2.35
N TYR A 193 -8.77 7.84 -2.44
CA TYR A 193 -8.22 8.74 -1.43
C TYR A 193 -8.89 8.53 -0.05
N SER A 194 -10.23 8.57 0.01
CA SER A 194 -10.95 8.41 1.29
C SER A 194 -10.75 7.03 1.91
N THR A 195 -10.65 5.97 1.08
CA THR A 195 -10.37 4.62 1.55
C THR A 195 -8.94 4.49 2.10
N ALA A 196 -7.96 5.07 1.41
CA ALA A 196 -6.58 5.09 1.88
C ALA A 196 -6.45 5.89 3.19
N LEU A 197 -7.09 7.05 3.27
CA LEU A 197 -7.12 7.87 4.49
C LEU A 197 -7.67 7.08 5.69
N ALA A 198 -8.81 6.44 5.52
CA ALA A 198 -9.43 5.63 6.58
C ALA A 198 -8.52 4.46 7.03
N ALA A 199 -7.80 3.84 6.08
CA ALA A 199 -6.85 2.77 6.38
C ALA A 199 -5.62 3.26 7.16
N PHE A 200 -5.14 4.47 6.87
CA PHE A 200 -4.02 5.09 7.59
C PHE A 200 -4.40 5.55 9.00
N GLU A 201 -5.67 5.87 9.23
CA GLU A 201 -6.18 6.29 10.53
C GLU A 201 -6.52 5.12 11.46
N HIS A 202 -6.71 3.94 10.89
CA HIS A 202 -7.09 2.76 11.66
C HIS A 202 -5.92 2.24 12.51
N PRO A 203 -6.07 2.06 13.83
CA PRO A 203 -5.05 1.44 14.66
C PRO A 203 -5.05 -0.08 14.48
N GLY A 204 -3.90 -0.66 14.18
CA GLY A 204 -3.75 -2.08 13.90
C GLY A 204 -3.60 -2.39 12.42
N PHE A 205 -3.89 -3.64 12.03
CA PHE A 205 -3.70 -4.09 10.65
C PHE A 205 -4.81 -3.59 9.73
N SER A 206 -4.45 -2.79 8.74
CA SER A 206 -5.35 -2.32 7.71
C SER A 206 -5.06 -3.01 6.38
N PHE A 207 -6.07 -3.66 5.79
CA PHE A 207 -6.01 -4.27 4.48
C PHE A 207 -6.88 -3.50 3.47
N VAL A 208 -6.26 -2.98 2.41
CA VAL A 208 -6.96 -2.33 1.31
C VAL A 208 -6.61 -3.03 -0.01
N ARG A 209 -7.61 -3.65 -0.63
CA ARG A 209 -7.51 -4.11 -2.02
C ARG A 209 -7.81 -2.96 -2.96
N ILE A 210 -6.89 -2.63 -3.84
CA ILE A 210 -7.07 -1.62 -4.88
C ILE A 210 -7.10 -2.35 -6.23
N MET A 211 -8.29 -2.45 -6.82
CA MET A 211 -8.42 -2.99 -8.17
C MET A 211 -7.80 -2.01 -9.15
N GLN A 212 -6.81 -2.48 -9.88
CA GLN A 212 -5.90 -1.64 -10.65
C GLN A 212 -5.93 -2.00 -12.13
N ARG A 213 -5.94 -0.98 -12.99
CA ARG A 213 -5.75 -1.15 -14.43
C ARG A 213 -4.27 -1.34 -14.75
N CYS A 214 -3.99 -2.34 -15.55
CA CYS A 214 -2.67 -2.59 -16.11
C CYS A 214 -2.70 -2.47 -17.64
#